data_72b328ebc57f866b528ac43804c05b15
#
_entry.id   72b328ebc57f866b528ac43804c05b15
#
_cell.length_a   1.000
_cell.length_b   1.000
_cell.length_c   1.000
_cell.angle_alpha   90.00
_cell.angle_beta   90.00
_cell.angle_gamma   90.00
#
_symmetry.space_group_name_H-M   'P 1'
#
loop_
_entity.id
_entity.type
_entity.pdbx_description
1 polymer ?
#
loop_
_entity_poly.entity_id
_entity_poly.type
_entity_poly.pdbx_seq_one_letter_code
_entity_poly.pdbx_strand_id
1 'polypeptide(L)'
;SVFNLTRDMAMNIIFSKDYKNAWVLSLSNAVAGSILPLMHLAGTLAGSTLAPSPSWATAPIALMILGTASSVVPVSRTMQSLGRKMGIYVFLGVGLLVCMLAMTALEIGSFSLFCLASFMLGSFNATLLQGRFAAMESVVSEHRTTAASMFMGSGIIAAFIGPEIALIGKDIFSTAYQGSFLLAAGCILISSVMLTAYTPKLIPQEPDIESKLPKTQLFKNPTFCLALASGAIAYVVMSFVMTGTPISMHESYGHSLTDTKWVLQSHIAAMFLPSFITPVLVRYMGLRGMMVAGLICYCLAIAVGYSDNSPQGFWTQLVLLGIGWNFLFIAGTTLLPDTHHENQRFKAQSINDFTVFSFQ
;
A
#
# COMPACT_ATOMS: atom_id res chain seq x y z
N SER A 1 37.76 -4.64 8.87
CA SER A 1 36.97 -5.65 9.54
C SER A 1 36.01 -6.31 8.54
N VAL A 2 35.76 -7.59 8.67
CA VAL A 2 34.90 -8.40 7.78
C VAL A 2 33.51 -7.76 7.60
N PHE A 3 33.00 -7.08 8.62
CA PHE A 3 31.71 -6.38 8.60
C PHE A 3 31.66 -5.18 7.63
N ASN A 4 32.76 -4.46 7.48
CA ASN A 4 32.83 -3.34 6.53
C ASN A 4 32.98 -3.83 5.08
N LEU A 5 33.75 -4.92 4.87
CA LEU A 5 33.86 -5.51 3.53
C LEU A 5 32.53 -6.09 3.03
N THR A 6 31.77 -6.76 3.89
CA THR A 6 30.43 -7.29 3.52
C THR A 6 29.41 -6.18 3.26
N ARG A 7 29.48 -5.07 4.00
CA ARG A 7 28.62 -3.90 3.80
C ARG A 7 28.95 -3.17 2.47
N ASP A 8 30.23 -2.99 2.18
CA ASP A 8 30.68 -2.30 0.96
C ASP A 8 30.42 -3.17 -0.29
N MET A 9 30.59 -4.48 -0.18
CA MET A 9 30.18 -5.43 -1.24
C MET A 9 28.66 -5.41 -1.45
N ALA A 10 27.86 -5.43 -0.40
CA ALA A 10 26.41 -5.40 -0.50
C ALA A 10 25.91 -4.07 -1.12
N MET A 11 26.48 -2.93 -0.73
CA MET A 11 26.15 -1.63 -1.33
C MET A 11 26.55 -1.56 -2.80
N ASN A 12 27.72 -2.03 -3.18
CA ASN A 12 28.16 -2.06 -4.58
C ASN A 12 27.29 -2.96 -5.46
N ILE A 13 26.77 -4.05 -4.89
CA ILE A 13 25.84 -4.95 -5.58
C ILE A 13 24.50 -4.25 -5.83
N ILE A 14 23.92 -3.59 -4.82
CA ILE A 14 22.61 -2.90 -4.93
C ILE A 14 22.65 -1.75 -5.96
N PHE A 15 23.77 -1.07 -6.10
CA PHE A 15 23.97 -0.01 -7.13
C PHE A 15 24.49 -0.55 -8.47
N SER A 16 24.61 -1.87 -8.64
CA SER A 16 25.02 -2.47 -9.90
C SER A 16 23.94 -2.31 -10.99
N LYS A 17 24.37 -2.47 -12.26
CA LYS A 17 23.45 -2.46 -13.41
C LYS A 17 22.36 -3.52 -13.34
N ASP A 18 22.57 -4.58 -12.56
CA ASP A 18 21.61 -5.69 -12.40
C ASP A 18 20.34 -5.23 -11.66
N TYR A 19 20.43 -4.23 -10.78
CA TYR A 19 19.31 -3.65 -10.07
C TYR A 19 18.68 -2.42 -10.74
N LYS A 20 19.15 -2.00 -11.92
CA LYS A 20 18.62 -0.82 -12.61
C LYS A 20 17.09 -0.82 -12.71
N ASN A 21 16.52 -1.93 -13.16
CA ASN A 21 15.06 -2.06 -13.32
C ASN A 21 14.33 -2.02 -11.97
N ALA A 22 14.89 -2.66 -10.93
CA ALA A 22 14.32 -2.61 -9.58
C ALA A 22 14.34 -1.18 -9.03
N TRP A 23 15.41 -0.42 -9.23
CA TRP A 23 15.48 1.00 -8.85
C TRP A 23 14.47 1.86 -9.61
N VAL A 24 14.39 1.70 -10.93
CA VAL A 24 13.44 2.46 -11.76
C VAL A 24 12.01 2.21 -11.29
N LEU A 25 11.64 0.94 -11.07
CA LEU A 25 10.31 0.57 -10.59
C LEU A 25 10.06 1.10 -9.18
N SER A 26 11.03 1.00 -8.26
CA SER A 26 10.89 1.48 -6.89
C SER A 26 10.72 3.00 -6.82
N LEU A 27 11.56 3.77 -7.52
CA LEU A 27 11.47 5.23 -7.55
C LEU A 27 10.19 5.70 -8.26
N SER A 28 9.82 5.04 -9.36
CA SER A 28 8.56 5.28 -10.06
C SER A 28 7.36 5.05 -9.13
N ASN A 29 7.38 3.95 -8.36
CA ASN A 29 6.36 3.65 -7.35
C ASN A 29 6.35 4.65 -6.20
N ALA A 30 7.52 5.12 -5.73
CA ALA A 30 7.61 6.14 -4.68
C ALA A 30 6.86 7.41 -5.07
N VAL A 31 7.00 7.85 -6.32
CA VAL A 31 6.40 9.08 -6.83
C VAL A 31 4.92 8.86 -7.17
N ALA A 32 4.59 7.85 -7.98
CA ALA A 32 3.20 7.58 -8.37
C ALA A 32 2.35 7.10 -7.18
N GLY A 33 2.92 6.29 -6.28
CA GLY A 33 2.25 5.77 -5.09
C GLY A 33 1.91 6.84 -4.05
N SER A 34 2.47 8.05 -4.16
CA SER A 34 2.17 9.18 -3.26
C SER A 34 0.68 9.59 -3.27
N ILE A 35 -0.06 9.27 -4.33
CA ILE A 35 -1.51 9.53 -4.40
C ILE A 35 -2.29 8.74 -3.32
N LEU A 36 -1.78 7.62 -2.84
CA LEU A 36 -2.46 6.82 -1.81
C LEU A 36 -2.44 7.52 -0.44
N PRO A 37 -1.28 7.91 0.13
CA PRO A 37 -1.25 8.72 1.34
C PRO A 37 -1.92 10.09 1.18
N LEU A 38 -1.86 10.72 -0.01
CA LEU A 38 -2.62 11.92 -0.31
C LEU A 38 -4.12 11.65 -0.16
N MET A 39 -4.63 10.54 -0.71
CA MET A 39 -6.04 10.19 -0.63
C MET A 39 -6.49 9.93 0.81
N HIS A 40 -5.64 9.35 1.65
CA HIS A 40 -5.94 9.17 3.08
C HIS A 40 -6.02 10.49 3.85
N LEU A 41 -5.31 11.53 3.45
CA LEU A 41 -5.41 12.86 4.08
C LEU A 41 -6.44 13.74 3.34
N ALA A 42 -6.10 14.21 2.15
CA ALA A 42 -6.93 15.15 1.40
C ALA A 42 -8.23 14.51 0.91
N GLY A 43 -8.20 13.25 0.46
CA GLY A 43 -9.37 12.55 -0.04
C GLY A 43 -10.41 12.27 1.06
N THR A 44 -9.96 11.97 2.29
CA THR A 44 -10.87 11.79 3.43
C THR A 44 -11.52 13.12 3.81
N LEU A 45 -10.74 14.20 3.94
CA LEU A 45 -11.28 15.52 4.30
C LEU A 45 -12.15 16.13 3.19
N ALA A 46 -11.75 15.99 1.93
CA ALA A 46 -12.58 16.38 0.78
C ALA A 46 -13.86 15.54 0.71
N GLY A 47 -13.77 14.25 0.97
CA GLY A 47 -14.91 13.35 1.05
C GLY A 47 -15.90 13.76 2.14
N SER A 48 -15.42 14.16 3.32
CA SER A 48 -16.28 14.62 4.42
C SER A 48 -17.04 15.91 4.08
N THR A 49 -16.39 16.83 3.36
CA THR A 49 -17.04 18.09 2.93
C THR A 49 -18.08 17.89 1.81
N LEU A 50 -17.87 16.92 0.94
CA LEU A 50 -18.79 16.58 -0.16
C LEU A 50 -19.93 15.65 0.28
N ALA A 51 -19.76 14.92 1.37
CA ALA A 51 -20.68 13.88 1.80
C ALA A 51 -22.06 14.45 2.17
N PRO A 52 -23.15 13.77 1.76
CA PRO A 52 -24.50 14.22 2.09
C PRO A 52 -24.83 14.10 3.59
N SER A 53 -24.06 13.29 4.32
CA SER A 53 -24.13 13.20 5.78
C SER A 53 -22.81 12.67 6.35
N PRO A 54 -22.51 12.89 7.65
CA PRO A 54 -21.25 12.43 8.27
C PRO A 54 -21.00 10.93 8.15
N SER A 55 -22.04 10.10 8.09
CA SER A 55 -21.93 8.65 7.91
C SER A 55 -21.33 8.22 6.57
N TRP A 56 -21.33 9.09 5.56
CA TRP A 56 -20.77 8.83 4.24
C TRP A 56 -19.35 9.40 4.06
N ALA A 57 -18.80 10.09 5.05
CA ALA A 57 -17.52 10.80 4.96
C ALA A 57 -16.35 9.88 4.51
N THR A 58 -16.34 8.63 4.97
CA THR A 58 -15.28 7.65 4.65
C THR A 58 -15.57 6.79 3.42
N ALA A 59 -16.76 6.93 2.80
CA ALA A 59 -17.15 6.13 1.65
C ALA A 59 -16.16 6.20 0.47
N PRO A 60 -15.54 7.34 0.13
CA PRO A 60 -14.51 7.39 -0.91
C PRO A 60 -13.34 6.42 -0.66
N ILE A 61 -12.85 6.35 0.58
CA ILE A 61 -11.77 5.43 0.94
C ILE A 61 -12.25 3.97 0.88
N ALA A 62 -13.43 3.67 1.39
CA ALA A 62 -14.00 2.33 1.31
C ALA A 62 -14.18 1.87 -0.15
N LEU A 63 -14.60 2.77 -1.04
CA LEU A 63 -14.72 2.48 -2.47
C LEU A 63 -13.36 2.30 -3.15
N MET A 64 -12.32 3.03 -2.75
CA MET A 64 -10.95 2.79 -3.23
C MET A 64 -10.48 1.38 -2.85
N ILE A 65 -10.74 0.94 -1.63
CA ILE A 65 -10.41 -0.41 -1.16
C ILE A 65 -11.16 -1.47 -1.96
N LEU A 66 -12.48 -1.30 -2.12
CA LEU A 66 -13.31 -2.19 -2.93
C LEU A 66 -12.84 -2.22 -4.40
N GLY A 67 -12.47 -1.08 -4.95
CA GLY A 67 -11.88 -0.95 -6.28
C GLY A 67 -10.56 -1.71 -6.40
N THR A 68 -9.71 -1.67 -5.36
CA THR A 68 -8.46 -2.44 -5.32
C THR A 68 -8.75 -3.94 -5.36
N ALA A 69 -9.60 -4.44 -4.46
CA ALA A 69 -9.94 -5.86 -4.37
C ALA A 69 -10.54 -6.39 -5.69
N SER A 70 -11.48 -5.64 -6.29
CA SER A 70 -12.12 -6.02 -7.55
C SER A 70 -11.19 -5.95 -8.77
N SER A 71 -10.14 -5.14 -8.70
CA SER A 71 -9.22 -4.90 -9.82
C SER A 71 -7.99 -5.80 -9.85
N VAL A 72 -7.70 -6.57 -8.79
CA VAL A 72 -6.51 -7.45 -8.75
C VAL A 72 -6.44 -8.38 -9.96
N VAL A 73 -7.55 -9.05 -10.29
CA VAL A 73 -7.61 -9.99 -11.41
C VAL A 73 -7.56 -9.27 -12.77
N PRO A 74 -8.38 -8.24 -13.05
CA PRO A 74 -8.28 -7.46 -14.30
C PRO A 74 -6.88 -6.88 -14.54
N VAL A 75 -6.25 -6.31 -13.51
CA VAL A 75 -4.90 -5.74 -13.60
C VAL A 75 -3.88 -6.83 -13.97
N SER A 76 -3.91 -7.97 -13.27
CA SER A 76 -3.02 -9.08 -13.55
C SER A 76 -3.20 -9.60 -15.00
N ARG A 77 -4.43 -9.76 -15.48
CA ARG A 77 -4.72 -10.17 -16.87
C ARG A 77 -4.21 -9.15 -17.90
N THR A 78 -4.39 -7.85 -17.63
CA THR A 78 -3.87 -6.80 -18.51
C THR A 78 -2.35 -6.86 -18.59
N MET A 79 -1.66 -7.08 -17.46
CA MET A 79 -0.21 -7.22 -17.43
C MET A 79 0.28 -8.51 -18.12
N GLN A 80 -0.51 -9.58 -18.06
CA GLN A 80 -0.20 -10.83 -18.79
C GLN A 80 -0.35 -10.64 -20.29
N SER A 81 -1.42 -9.97 -20.75
CA SER A 81 -1.70 -9.81 -22.18
C SER A 81 -0.83 -8.75 -22.86
N LEU A 82 -0.55 -7.62 -22.21
CA LEU A 82 0.20 -6.48 -22.78
C LEU A 82 1.67 -6.45 -22.32
N GLY A 83 2.05 -7.32 -21.38
CA GLY A 83 3.33 -7.27 -20.69
C GLY A 83 3.36 -6.25 -19.53
N ARG A 84 4.29 -6.46 -18.58
CA ARG A 84 4.39 -5.66 -17.35
C ARG A 84 4.46 -4.16 -17.62
N LYS A 85 5.33 -3.73 -18.54
CA LYS A 85 5.57 -2.30 -18.82
C LYS A 85 4.32 -1.61 -19.35
N MET A 86 3.70 -2.19 -20.39
CA MET A 86 2.49 -1.60 -20.98
C MET A 86 1.31 -1.67 -20.04
N GLY A 87 1.16 -2.76 -19.27
CA GLY A 87 0.16 -2.87 -18.23
C GLY A 87 0.27 -1.75 -17.20
N ILE A 88 1.49 -1.44 -16.72
CA ILE A 88 1.71 -0.33 -15.79
C ILE A 88 1.31 1.01 -16.45
N TYR A 89 1.70 1.27 -17.71
CA TYR A 89 1.31 2.51 -18.41
C TYR A 89 -0.20 2.69 -18.56
N VAL A 90 -0.94 1.62 -18.87
CA VAL A 90 -2.42 1.67 -18.95
C VAL A 90 -2.99 2.19 -17.63
N PHE A 91 -2.53 1.68 -16.51
CA PHE A 91 -3.05 2.09 -15.20
C PHE A 91 -2.48 3.41 -14.68
N LEU A 92 -1.29 3.84 -15.12
CA LEU A 92 -0.86 5.23 -14.93
C LEU A 92 -1.80 6.19 -15.65
N GLY A 93 -2.26 5.83 -16.86
CA GLY A 93 -3.31 6.57 -17.57
C GLY A 93 -4.64 6.61 -16.80
N VAL A 94 -5.05 5.50 -16.19
CA VAL A 94 -6.21 5.48 -15.28
C VAL A 94 -5.97 6.40 -14.07
N GLY A 95 -4.77 6.42 -13.49
CA GLY A 95 -4.42 7.34 -12.40
C GLY A 95 -4.55 8.81 -12.78
N LEU A 96 -4.15 9.20 -14.00
CA LEU A 96 -4.35 10.56 -14.52
C LEU A 96 -5.85 10.87 -14.69
N LEU A 97 -6.63 9.94 -15.22
CA LEU A 97 -8.08 10.08 -15.33
C LEU A 97 -8.73 10.26 -13.95
N VAL A 98 -8.29 9.50 -12.95
CA VAL A 98 -8.75 9.63 -11.56
C VAL A 98 -8.50 11.03 -11.03
N CYS A 99 -7.28 11.58 -11.23
CA CYS A 99 -6.97 12.94 -10.81
C CYS A 99 -7.90 13.97 -11.47
N MET A 100 -8.16 13.86 -12.77
CA MET A 100 -9.09 14.76 -13.48
C MET A 100 -10.51 14.63 -12.94
N LEU A 101 -11.01 13.42 -12.73
CA LEU A 101 -12.34 13.17 -12.18
C LEU A 101 -12.47 13.72 -10.76
N ALA A 102 -11.44 13.52 -9.90
CA ALA A 102 -11.44 14.06 -8.54
C ALA A 102 -11.44 15.59 -8.53
N MET A 103 -10.63 16.23 -9.37
CA MET A 103 -10.63 17.71 -9.53
C MET A 103 -12.01 18.23 -9.97
N THR A 104 -12.59 17.60 -10.98
CA THR A 104 -13.94 17.98 -11.49
C THR A 104 -15.00 17.75 -10.40
N ALA A 105 -14.93 16.62 -9.68
CA ALA A 105 -15.88 16.31 -8.61
C ALA A 105 -15.85 17.36 -7.49
N LEU A 106 -14.67 17.82 -7.12
CA LEU A 106 -14.49 18.90 -6.14
C LEU A 106 -15.04 20.22 -6.65
N GLU A 107 -14.77 20.58 -7.90
CA GLU A 107 -15.22 21.83 -8.51
C GLU A 107 -16.75 21.94 -8.57
N ILE A 108 -17.42 20.86 -9.01
CA ILE A 108 -18.89 20.84 -9.13
C ILE A 108 -19.61 20.39 -7.85
N GLY A 109 -18.88 20.07 -6.78
CA GLY A 109 -19.44 19.61 -5.51
C GLY A 109 -20.10 18.23 -5.60
N SER A 110 -19.65 17.33 -6.49
CA SER A 110 -20.28 16.03 -6.71
C SER A 110 -19.63 14.91 -5.89
N PHE A 111 -20.29 14.51 -4.81
CA PHE A 111 -19.88 13.37 -3.99
C PHE A 111 -19.83 12.05 -4.79
N SER A 112 -20.84 11.79 -5.62
CA SER A 112 -20.91 10.56 -6.41
C SER A 112 -19.76 10.45 -7.43
N LEU A 113 -19.36 11.56 -8.07
CA LEU A 113 -18.25 11.58 -8.99
C LEU A 113 -16.91 11.37 -8.24
N PHE A 114 -16.77 11.94 -7.05
CA PHE A 114 -15.60 11.74 -6.19
C PHE A 114 -15.48 10.28 -5.73
N CYS A 115 -16.60 9.65 -5.38
CA CYS A 115 -16.69 8.24 -5.08
C CYS A 115 -16.29 7.34 -6.27
N LEU A 116 -16.73 7.68 -7.48
CA LEU A 116 -16.34 6.98 -8.70
C LEU A 116 -14.84 7.10 -8.96
N ALA A 117 -14.26 8.29 -8.83
CA ALA A 117 -12.82 8.52 -8.95
C ALA A 117 -12.05 7.67 -7.92
N SER A 118 -12.54 7.63 -6.68
CA SER A 118 -11.93 6.84 -5.60
C SER A 118 -11.98 5.33 -5.89
N PHE A 119 -13.10 4.82 -6.40
CA PHE A 119 -13.20 3.41 -6.81
C PHE A 119 -12.21 3.08 -7.94
N MET A 120 -12.09 3.94 -8.95
CA MET A 120 -11.12 3.77 -10.04
C MET A 120 -9.68 3.85 -9.54
N LEU A 121 -9.39 4.67 -8.52
CA LEU A 121 -8.07 4.73 -7.88
C LEU A 121 -7.66 3.37 -7.30
N GLY A 122 -8.61 2.54 -6.91
CA GLY A 122 -8.35 1.18 -6.47
C GLY A 122 -7.66 0.31 -7.54
N SER A 123 -8.01 0.46 -8.82
CA SER A 123 -7.32 -0.27 -9.90
C SER A 123 -5.89 0.19 -10.10
N PHE A 124 -5.63 1.48 -9.91
CA PHE A 124 -4.29 2.03 -9.88
C PHE A 124 -3.48 1.47 -8.71
N ASN A 125 -4.07 1.41 -7.51
CA ASN A 125 -3.44 0.80 -6.33
C ASN A 125 -3.12 -0.69 -6.57
N ALA A 126 -4.04 -1.47 -7.14
CA ALA A 126 -3.80 -2.86 -7.50
C ALA A 126 -2.60 -3.01 -8.45
N THR A 127 -2.39 -2.05 -9.35
CA THR A 127 -1.23 -2.00 -10.25
C THR A 127 0.08 -1.76 -9.50
N LEU A 128 0.08 -0.81 -8.56
CA LEU A 128 1.26 -0.55 -7.72
C LEU A 128 1.64 -1.79 -6.90
N LEU A 129 0.68 -2.53 -6.37
CA LEU A 129 0.93 -3.78 -5.65
C LEU A 129 1.60 -4.84 -6.55
N GLN A 130 1.28 -4.88 -7.85
CA GLN A 130 1.92 -5.79 -8.83
C GLN A 130 3.35 -5.36 -9.17
N GLY A 131 3.73 -4.12 -8.95
CA GLY A 131 5.08 -3.60 -9.22
C GLY A 131 6.18 -4.35 -8.48
N ARG A 132 5.91 -4.88 -7.29
CA ARG A 132 6.87 -5.74 -6.54
C ARG A 132 7.26 -6.99 -7.33
N PHE A 133 6.32 -7.59 -8.04
CA PHE A 133 6.60 -8.77 -8.87
C PHE A 133 7.44 -8.39 -10.09
N ALA A 134 7.14 -7.24 -10.73
CA ALA A 134 7.96 -6.71 -11.82
C ALA A 134 9.41 -6.44 -11.38
N ALA A 135 9.59 -5.91 -10.15
CA ALA A 135 10.92 -5.71 -9.57
C ALA A 135 11.65 -7.04 -9.34
N MET A 136 10.97 -8.06 -8.79
CA MET A 136 11.53 -9.39 -8.56
C MET A 136 11.87 -10.12 -9.86
N GLU A 137 11.06 -9.98 -10.90
CA GLU A 137 11.27 -10.56 -12.23
C GLU A 137 12.45 -9.89 -12.98
N SER A 138 12.83 -8.68 -12.57
CA SER A 138 13.91 -7.94 -13.22
C SER A 138 15.32 -8.37 -12.82
N VAL A 139 15.46 -9.16 -11.77
CA VAL A 139 16.73 -9.61 -11.19
C VAL A 139 16.87 -11.14 -11.26
N VAL A 140 18.04 -11.67 -10.92
CA VAL A 140 18.25 -13.12 -10.76
C VAL A 140 17.58 -13.63 -9.48
N SER A 141 17.29 -14.94 -9.40
CA SER A 141 16.53 -15.55 -8.30
C SER A 141 17.07 -15.22 -6.91
N GLU A 142 18.40 -15.21 -6.74
CA GLU A 142 19.07 -14.91 -5.48
C GLU A 142 18.81 -13.47 -4.99
N HIS A 143 18.49 -12.55 -5.90
CA HIS A 143 18.30 -11.13 -5.62
C HIS A 143 16.82 -10.70 -5.54
N ARG A 144 15.87 -11.61 -5.74
CA ARG A 144 14.42 -11.32 -5.75
C ARG A 144 13.94 -10.68 -4.45
N THR A 145 14.38 -11.21 -3.32
CA THR A 145 14.01 -10.68 -1.99
C THR A 145 14.49 -9.24 -1.82
N THR A 146 15.72 -8.93 -2.25
CA THR A 146 16.27 -7.57 -2.21
C THR A 146 15.47 -6.64 -3.09
N ALA A 147 15.16 -7.03 -4.32
CA ALA A 147 14.37 -6.22 -5.25
C ALA A 147 12.95 -5.96 -4.71
N ALA A 148 12.30 -6.97 -4.11
CA ALA A 148 11.02 -6.80 -3.45
C ALA A 148 11.10 -5.82 -2.27
N SER A 149 12.14 -5.93 -1.43
CA SER A 149 12.37 -5.04 -0.29
C SER A 149 12.63 -3.60 -0.74
N MET A 150 13.40 -3.38 -1.79
CA MET A 150 13.62 -2.06 -2.40
C MET A 150 12.31 -1.44 -2.87
N PHE A 151 11.49 -2.22 -3.57
CA PHE A 151 10.19 -1.78 -4.06
C PHE A 151 9.25 -1.44 -2.89
N MET A 152 9.14 -2.29 -1.90
CA MET A 152 8.31 -2.04 -0.70
C MET A 152 8.82 -0.82 0.09
N GLY A 153 10.15 -0.68 0.24
CA GLY A 153 10.78 0.47 0.90
C GLY A 153 10.46 1.81 0.23
N SER A 154 10.15 1.81 -1.07
CA SER A 154 9.72 3.02 -1.79
C SER A 154 8.41 3.62 -1.24
N GLY A 155 7.58 2.80 -0.58
CA GLY A 155 6.38 3.25 0.12
C GLY A 155 6.66 4.27 1.23
N ILE A 156 7.83 4.21 1.87
CA ILE A 156 8.25 5.23 2.88
C ILE A 156 8.37 6.60 2.21
N ILE A 157 8.98 6.67 1.04
CA ILE A 157 9.13 7.93 0.28
C ILE A 157 7.74 8.45 -0.13
N ALA A 158 6.87 7.59 -0.63
CA ALA A 158 5.49 7.93 -0.96
C ALA A 158 4.72 8.48 0.25
N ALA A 159 4.96 7.92 1.45
CA ALA A 159 4.36 8.37 2.71
C ALA A 159 4.68 9.83 3.04
N PHE A 160 5.85 10.30 2.68
CA PHE A 160 6.24 11.70 2.88
C PHE A 160 5.74 12.59 1.75
N ILE A 161 5.87 12.18 0.50
CA ILE A 161 5.44 12.99 -0.66
C ILE A 161 3.93 13.23 -0.64
N GLY A 162 3.12 12.21 -0.42
CA GLY A 162 1.67 12.29 -0.54
C GLY A 162 1.03 13.37 0.35
N PRO A 163 1.20 13.33 1.67
CA PRO A 163 0.66 14.35 2.56
C PRO A 163 1.27 15.76 2.34
N GLU A 164 2.53 15.86 1.90
CA GLU A 164 3.12 17.16 1.54
C GLU A 164 2.38 17.79 0.35
N ILE A 165 2.23 17.06 -0.75
CA ILE A 165 1.50 17.57 -1.92
C ILE A 165 0.00 17.79 -1.63
N ALA A 166 -0.58 17.05 -0.66
CA ALA A 166 -1.93 17.29 -0.21
C ALA A 166 -2.09 18.69 0.41
N LEU A 167 -1.17 19.09 1.29
CA LEU A 167 -1.20 20.41 1.93
C LEU A 167 -0.78 21.53 0.98
N ILE A 168 0.30 21.34 0.20
CA ILE A 168 0.75 22.34 -0.79
C ILE A 168 -0.36 22.62 -1.81
N GLY A 169 -1.06 21.57 -2.25
CA GLY A 169 -2.11 21.68 -3.27
C GLY A 169 -3.44 22.19 -2.73
N LYS A 170 -3.65 22.20 -1.39
CA LYS A 170 -4.95 22.51 -0.79
C LYS A 170 -5.53 23.85 -1.26
N ASP A 171 -4.69 24.87 -1.32
CA ASP A 171 -5.11 26.26 -1.54
C ASP A 171 -4.64 26.83 -2.89
N ILE A 172 -4.22 25.98 -3.85
CA ILE A 172 -3.81 26.42 -5.20
C ILE A 172 -5.00 26.99 -5.98
N PHE A 173 -6.17 26.38 -5.81
CA PHE A 173 -7.41 26.83 -6.44
C PHE A 173 -8.41 27.30 -5.37
N SER A 174 -9.50 27.93 -5.81
CA SER A 174 -10.59 28.35 -4.92
C SER A 174 -11.27 27.19 -4.21
N THR A 175 -11.29 26.02 -4.85
CA THR A 175 -11.82 24.78 -4.28
C THR A 175 -10.72 24.02 -3.55
N ALA A 176 -10.91 23.79 -2.25
CA ALA A 176 -9.93 23.11 -1.42
C ALA A 176 -9.56 21.73 -1.95
N TYR A 177 -8.28 21.38 -1.90
CA TYR A 177 -7.68 20.11 -2.35
C TYR A 177 -7.72 19.85 -3.86
N GLN A 178 -8.33 20.71 -4.70
CA GLN A 178 -8.32 20.53 -6.15
C GLN A 178 -6.86 20.53 -6.68
N GLY A 179 -6.02 21.45 -6.21
CA GLY A 179 -4.61 21.51 -6.57
C GLY A 179 -3.80 20.31 -6.05
N SER A 180 -4.23 19.65 -4.98
CA SER A 180 -3.59 18.43 -4.50
C SER A 180 -3.66 17.30 -5.52
N PHE A 181 -4.80 17.12 -6.18
CA PHE A 181 -4.97 16.15 -7.27
C PHE A 181 -4.24 16.56 -8.55
N LEU A 182 -4.08 17.88 -8.81
CA LEU A 182 -3.23 18.36 -9.89
C LEU A 182 -1.76 17.99 -9.66
N LEU A 183 -1.24 18.19 -8.45
CA LEU A 183 0.12 17.81 -8.09
C LEU A 183 0.31 16.29 -8.14
N ALA A 184 -0.69 15.51 -7.73
CA ALA A 184 -0.68 14.05 -7.86
C ALA A 184 -0.61 13.61 -9.33
N ALA A 185 -1.34 14.27 -10.23
CA ALA A 185 -1.23 14.03 -11.67
C ALA A 185 0.19 14.32 -12.17
N GLY A 186 0.81 15.41 -11.71
CA GLY A 186 2.23 15.71 -11.98
C GLY A 186 3.17 14.59 -11.52
N CYS A 187 2.97 14.04 -10.34
CA CYS A 187 3.73 12.88 -9.84
C CYS A 187 3.54 11.65 -10.74
N ILE A 188 2.33 11.37 -11.20
CA ILE A 188 2.06 10.25 -12.12
C ILE A 188 2.76 10.47 -13.46
N LEU A 189 2.78 11.69 -14.00
CA LEU A 189 3.51 12.02 -15.23
C LEU A 189 5.02 11.84 -15.05
N ILE A 190 5.59 12.32 -13.94
CA ILE A 190 7.01 12.10 -13.61
C ILE A 190 7.32 10.61 -13.55
N SER A 191 6.49 9.83 -12.85
CA SER A 191 6.60 8.37 -12.79
C SER A 191 6.55 7.72 -14.17
N SER A 192 5.65 8.20 -15.05
CA SER A 192 5.55 7.71 -16.43
C SER A 192 6.83 7.95 -17.23
N VAL A 193 7.47 9.12 -17.06
CA VAL A 193 8.76 9.42 -17.66
C VAL A 193 9.85 8.51 -17.09
N MET A 194 9.91 8.35 -15.77
CA MET A 194 10.89 7.46 -15.13
C MET A 194 10.76 6.02 -15.63
N LEU A 195 9.53 5.53 -15.85
CA LEU A 195 9.25 4.19 -16.32
C LEU A 195 9.74 3.94 -17.77
N THR A 196 10.05 4.98 -18.55
CA THR A 196 10.68 4.80 -19.87
C THR A 196 12.00 4.04 -19.77
N ALA A 197 12.76 4.25 -18.69
CA ALA A 197 14.03 3.60 -18.41
C ALA A 197 13.90 2.12 -17.96
N TYR A 198 12.67 1.65 -17.66
CA TYR A 198 12.41 0.25 -17.34
C TYR A 198 12.41 -0.59 -18.61
N THR A 199 13.26 -1.61 -18.63
CA THR A 199 13.38 -2.58 -19.72
C THR A 199 13.02 -3.97 -19.20
N PRO A 200 11.76 -4.42 -19.38
CA PRO A 200 11.33 -5.73 -18.89
C PRO A 200 12.12 -6.84 -19.59
N LYS A 201 12.50 -7.87 -18.83
CA LYS A 201 12.99 -9.12 -19.42
C LYS A 201 11.80 -9.86 -20.03
N LEU A 202 11.96 -10.37 -21.26
CA LEU A 202 11.00 -11.30 -21.86
C LEU A 202 11.15 -12.63 -21.12
N ILE A 203 10.31 -12.89 -20.15
CA ILE A 203 10.19 -14.21 -19.53
C ILE A 203 9.19 -14.99 -20.38
N PRO A 204 9.54 -16.14 -20.95
CA PRO A 204 8.56 -17.02 -21.58
C PRO A 204 7.47 -17.32 -20.55
N GLN A 205 6.23 -17.00 -20.88
CA GLN A 205 5.10 -17.39 -20.05
C GLN A 205 4.98 -18.91 -20.11
N GLU A 206 5.36 -19.59 -19.04
CA GLU A 206 4.90 -20.97 -18.87
C GLU A 206 3.37 -20.93 -18.78
N PRO A 207 2.66 -21.80 -19.52
CA PRO A 207 1.21 -21.86 -19.44
C PRO A 207 0.83 -22.07 -17.96
N ASP A 208 -0.05 -21.21 -17.47
CA ASP A 208 -0.62 -21.33 -16.12
C ASP A 208 -1.40 -22.66 -16.09
N ILE A 209 -0.74 -23.73 -15.67
CA ILE A 209 -1.40 -25.00 -15.42
C ILE A 209 -2.23 -24.77 -14.16
N GLU A 210 -3.42 -24.25 -14.38
CA GLU A 210 -4.42 -24.01 -13.35
C GLU A 210 -4.59 -25.31 -12.55
N SER A 211 -4.05 -25.35 -11.33
CA SER A 211 -4.11 -26.54 -10.52
C SER A 211 -5.59 -26.88 -10.28
N LYS A 212 -6.04 -28.02 -10.82
CA LYS A 212 -7.43 -28.51 -10.73
C LYS A 212 -7.86 -28.88 -9.31
N LEU A 213 -7.02 -28.65 -8.31
CA LEU A 213 -7.31 -28.99 -6.92
C LEU A 213 -8.37 -28.06 -6.33
N PRO A 214 -9.37 -28.59 -5.60
CA PRO A 214 -10.46 -27.79 -5.06
C PRO A 214 -9.97 -26.79 -3.99
N LYS A 215 -10.49 -25.56 -4.04
CA LYS A 215 -10.17 -24.48 -3.09
C LYS A 215 -10.39 -24.88 -1.63
N THR A 216 -11.38 -25.75 -1.38
CA THR A 216 -11.78 -26.23 -0.06
C THR A 216 -10.69 -26.96 0.70
N GLN A 217 -9.66 -27.51 0.04
CA GLN A 217 -8.57 -28.20 0.73
C GLN A 217 -7.65 -27.24 1.48
N LEU A 218 -7.43 -26.03 0.97
CA LEU A 218 -6.60 -25.02 1.64
C LEU A 218 -7.20 -24.58 2.96
N PHE A 219 -8.53 -24.37 3.01
CA PHE A 219 -9.22 -23.95 4.24
C PHE A 219 -9.31 -25.04 5.32
N LYS A 220 -9.01 -26.29 5.00
CA LYS A 220 -8.86 -27.36 6.00
C LYS A 220 -7.52 -27.29 6.75
N ASN A 221 -6.54 -26.54 6.24
CA ASN A 221 -5.26 -26.35 6.91
C ASN A 221 -5.36 -25.18 7.91
N PRO A 222 -5.28 -25.43 9.24
CA PRO A 222 -5.40 -24.39 10.24
C PRO A 222 -4.26 -23.35 10.14
N THR A 223 -3.09 -23.75 9.65
CA THR A 223 -1.97 -22.82 9.43
C THR A 223 -2.27 -21.86 8.28
N PHE A 224 -2.94 -22.32 7.23
CA PHE A 224 -3.43 -21.45 6.15
C PHE A 224 -4.44 -20.43 6.67
N CYS A 225 -5.41 -20.91 7.45
CA CYS A 225 -6.41 -20.03 8.06
C CYS A 225 -5.77 -19.00 9.01
N LEU A 226 -4.75 -19.40 9.77
CA LEU A 226 -4.00 -18.49 10.64
C LEU A 226 -3.25 -17.42 9.84
N ALA A 227 -2.58 -17.79 8.76
CA ALA A 227 -1.88 -16.85 7.87
C ALA A 227 -2.86 -15.84 7.27
N LEU A 228 -4.00 -16.32 6.78
CA LEU A 228 -5.08 -15.51 6.21
C LEU A 228 -5.66 -14.53 7.25
N ALA A 229 -6.00 -15.03 8.44
CA ALA A 229 -6.56 -14.24 9.53
C ALA A 229 -5.59 -13.16 10.00
N SER A 230 -4.29 -13.48 10.11
CA SER A 230 -3.25 -12.51 10.48
C SER A 230 -3.19 -11.34 9.51
N GLY A 231 -3.19 -11.61 8.20
CA GLY A 231 -3.20 -10.57 7.16
C GLY A 231 -4.51 -9.77 7.15
N ALA A 232 -5.65 -10.43 7.24
CA ALA A 232 -6.96 -9.78 7.24
C ALA A 232 -7.13 -8.87 8.47
N ILE A 233 -6.82 -9.34 9.67
CA ILE A 233 -6.88 -8.53 10.91
C ILE A 233 -5.93 -7.33 10.81
N ALA A 234 -4.71 -7.54 10.28
CA ALA A 234 -3.76 -6.45 10.08
C ALA A 234 -4.41 -5.29 9.29
N TYR A 235 -5.04 -5.60 8.17
CA TYR A 235 -5.62 -4.58 7.29
C TYR A 235 -6.93 -4.00 7.80
N VAL A 236 -7.84 -4.83 8.32
CA VAL A 236 -9.15 -4.35 8.85
C VAL A 236 -8.94 -3.29 9.93
N VAL A 237 -8.14 -3.61 10.94
CA VAL A 237 -7.93 -2.69 12.08
C VAL A 237 -7.17 -1.46 11.63
N MET A 238 -6.12 -1.63 10.82
CA MET A 238 -5.32 -0.52 10.31
C MET A 238 -6.17 0.43 9.47
N SER A 239 -6.91 -0.08 8.49
CA SER A 239 -7.73 0.75 7.60
C SER A 239 -8.81 1.50 8.35
N PHE A 240 -9.48 0.85 9.30
CA PHE A 240 -10.52 1.47 10.12
C PHE A 240 -9.98 2.67 10.89
N VAL A 241 -8.88 2.49 11.63
CA VAL A 241 -8.30 3.58 12.46
C VAL A 241 -7.68 4.66 11.59
N MET A 242 -6.86 4.28 10.60
CA MET A 242 -6.17 5.24 9.72
C MET A 242 -7.15 6.11 8.93
N THR A 243 -8.24 5.52 8.43
CA THR A 243 -9.23 6.27 7.62
C THR A 243 -10.03 7.27 8.47
N GLY A 244 -10.33 6.92 9.72
CA GLY A 244 -11.04 7.82 10.63
C GLY A 244 -10.18 8.95 11.22
N THR A 245 -8.86 8.77 11.24
CA THR A 245 -7.93 9.69 11.92
C THR A 245 -7.98 11.14 11.40
N PRO A 246 -7.96 11.45 10.07
CA PRO A 246 -8.02 12.82 9.60
C PRO A 246 -9.29 13.57 10.05
N ILE A 247 -10.43 12.89 9.99
CA ILE A 247 -11.71 13.47 10.44
C ILE A 247 -11.68 13.68 11.95
N SER A 248 -11.28 12.67 12.72
CA SER A 248 -11.17 12.79 14.17
C SER A 248 -10.27 13.94 14.58
N MET A 249 -9.04 13.98 14.07
CA MET A 249 -8.06 15.00 14.45
C MET A 249 -8.50 16.38 14.04
N HIS A 250 -8.89 16.58 12.79
CA HIS A 250 -9.15 17.92 12.25
C HIS A 250 -10.56 18.41 12.55
N GLU A 251 -11.58 17.61 12.30
CA GLU A 251 -12.98 18.04 12.42
C GLU A 251 -13.53 17.87 13.84
N SER A 252 -13.19 16.78 14.54
CA SER A 252 -13.75 16.50 15.87
C SER A 252 -12.97 17.17 17.01
N TYR A 253 -11.64 17.17 16.94
CA TYR A 253 -10.78 17.71 17.99
C TYR A 253 -10.08 19.01 17.62
N GLY A 254 -10.23 19.55 16.39
CA GLY A 254 -9.70 20.83 15.95
C GLY A 254 -8.18 20.91 15.84
N HIS A 255 -7.49 19.78 15.71
CA HIS A 255 -6.04 19.75 15.51
C HIS A 255 -5.65 20.28 14.14
N SER A 256 -4.41 20.77 14.03
CA SER A 256 -3.91 21.32 12.76
C SER A 256 -3.77 20.24 11.68
N LEU A 257 -3.91 20.63 10.41
CA LEU A 257 -3.63 19.74 9.28
C LEU A 257 -2.16 19.30 9.26
N THR A 258 -1.26 20.14 9.79
CA THR A 258 0.16 19.80 9.92
C THR A 258 0.37 18.66 10.90
N ASP A 259 -0.30 18.69 12.06
CA ASP A 259 -0.25 17.60 13.04
C ASP A 259 -0.83 16.31 12.43
N THR A 260 -1.99 16.41 11.76
CA THR A 260 -2.62 15.27 11.08
C THR A 260 -1.69 14.67 10.03
N LYS A 261 -1.04 15.50 9.23
CA LYS A 261 -0.02 15.07 8.25
C LYS A 261 1.10 14.27 8.93
N TRP A 262 1.70 14.81 9.99
CA TRP A 262 2.79 14.16 10.70
C TRP A 262 2.40 12.83 11.31
N VAL A 263 1.20 12.74 11.85
CA VAL A 263 0.65 11.49 12.41
C VAL A 263 0.54 10.43 11.31
N LEU A 264 -0.03 10.76 10.15
CA LEU A 264 -0.17 9.82 9.03
C LEU A 264 1.18 9.41 8.43
N GLN A 265 2.10 10.35 8.25
CA GLN A 265 3.46 10.06 7.74
C GLN A 265 4.19 9.11 8.68
N SER A 266 4.14 9.37 10.00
CA SER A 266 4.75 8.51 11.02
C SER A 266 4.13 7.11 11.05
N HIS A 267 2.81 7.00 10.88
CA HIS A 267 2.11 5.73 10.78
C HIS A 267 2.64 4.89 9.61
N ILE A 268 2.65 5.48 8.41
CA ILE A 268 3.08 4.75 7.22
C ILE A 268 4.57 4.38 7.32
N ALA A 269 5.41 5.27 7.87
CA ALA A 269 6.79 4.92 8.16
C ALA A 269 6.88 3.73 9.14
N ALA A 270 6.06 3.72 10.19
CA ALA A 270 6.01 2.62 11.16
C ALA A 270 5.48 1.30 10.58
N MET A 271 4.71 1.34 9.47
CA MET A 271 4.31 0.14 8.74
C MET A 271 5.50 -0.56 8.04
N PHE A 272 6.52 0.18 7.62
CA PHE A 272 7.60 -0.37 6.80
C PHE A 272 8.95 -0.46 7.53
N LEU A 273 9.28 0.49 8.41
CA LEU A 273 10.57 0.53 9.11
C LEU A 273 10.88 -0.75 9.91
N PRO A 274 9.92 -1.38 10.64
CA PRO A 274 10.22 -2.59 11.39
C PRO A 274 10.65 -3.75 10.50
N SER A 275 10.33 -3.74 9.20
CA SER A 275 10.72 -4.80 8.25
C SER A 275 12.22 -5.00 8.17
N PHE A 276 13.04 -3.99 8.45
CA PHE A 276 14.49 -4.11 8.47
C PHE A 276 15.02 -4.96 9.62
N ILE A 277 14.29 -5.04 10.73
CA ILE A 277 14.64 -5.86 11.90
C ILE A 277 13.82 -7.14 12.01
N THR A 278 12.81 -7.30 11.18
CA THR A 278 11.90 -8.47 11.17
C THR A 278 12.65 -9.82 11.12
N PRO A 279 13.68 -10.04 10.28
CA PRO A 279 14.39 -11.32 10.28
C PRO A 279 14.99 -11.68 11.63
N VAL A 280 15.46 -10.68 12.37
CA VAL A 280 16.01 -10.82 13.71
C VAL A 280 14.90 -11.17 14.70
N LEU A 281 13.77 -10.46 14.64
CA LEU A 281 12.63 -10.71 15.53
C LEU A 281 12.03 -12.09 15.31
N VAL A 282 11.88 -12.53 14.06
CA VAL A 282 11.39 -13.88 13.73
C VAL A 282 12.32 -14.95 14.31
N ARG A 283 13.62 -14.74 14.28
CA ARG A 283 14.60 -15.69 14.84
C ARG A 283 14.44 -15.86 16.36
N TYR A 284 14.09 -14.79 17.08
CA TYR A 284 13.97 -14.82 18.55
C TYR A 284 12.60 -15.28 19.03
N MET A 285 11.51 -14.84 18.41
CA MET A 285 10.14 -15.09 18.89
C MET A 285 9.29 -15.95 17.95
N GLY A 286 9.79 -16.25 16.76
CA GLY A 286 9.04 -16.98 15.72
C GLY A 286 7.87 -16.19 15.13
N LEU A 287 7.26 -16.72 14.06
CA LEU A 287 6.15 -16.05 13.37
C LEU A 287 4.91 -15.88 14.27
N ARG A 288 4.58 -16.90 15.08
CA ARG A 288 3.43 -16.81 16.00
C ARG A 288 3.67 -15.79 17.11
N GLY A 289 4.89 -15.70 17.64
CA GLY A 289 5.27 -14.67 18.60
C GLY A 289 5.14 -13.26 18.02
N MET A 290 5.53 -13.07 16.76
CA MET A 290 5.31 -11.79 16.05
C MET A 290 3.82 -11.47 15.90
N MET A 291 2.96 -12.44 15.57
CA MET A 291 1.50 -12.22 15.51
C MET A 291 0.97 -11.75 16.86
N VAL A 292 1.38 -12.39 17.97
CA VAL A 292 0.99 -11.98 19.32
C VAL A 292 1.48 -10.56 19.63
N ALA A 293 2.73 -10.24 19.33
CA ALA A 293 3.29 -8.90 19.52
C ALA A 293 2.52 -7.84 18.70
N GLY A 294 2.12 -8.17 17.46
CA GLY A 294 1.29 -7.31 16.63
C GLY A 294 -0.10 -7.04 17.24
N LEU A 295 -0.74 -8.08 17.78
CA LEU A 295 -2.01 -7.92 18.49
C LEU A 295 -1.87 -7.08 19.76
N ILE A 296 -0.77 -7.24 20.51
CA ILE A 296 -0.48 -6.39 21.68
C ILE A 296 -0.34 -4.93 21.25
N CYS A 297 0.39 -4.64 20.16
CA CYS A 297 0.50 -3.29 19.62
C CYS A 297 -0.89 -2.71 19.27
N TYR A 298 -1.79 -3.51 18.70
CA TYR A 298 -3.15 -3.08 18.41
C TYR A 298 -3.96 -2.78 19.66
N CYS A 299 -3.89 -3.64 20.68
CA CYS A 299 -4.55 -3.40 21.95
C CYS A 299 -4.04 -2.11 22.62
N LEU A 300 -2.72 -1.87 22.58
CA LEU A 300 -2.13 -0.64 23.11
C LEU A 300 -2.56 0.58 22.28
N ALA A 301 -2.60 0.49 20.96
CA ALA A 301 -3.09 1.56 20.10
C ALA A 301 -4.53 1.95 20.44
N ILE A 302 -5.41 0.97 20.64
CA ILE A 302 -6.79 1.19 21.05
C ILE A 302 -6.84 1.85 22.43
N ALA A 303 -6.07 1.36 23.40
CA ALA A 303 -6.03 1.94 24.76
C ALA A 303 -5.57 3.41 24.74
N VAL A 304 -4.54 3.74 23.96
CA VAL A 304 -4.08 5.12 23.79
C VAL A 304 -5.17 5.99 23.16
N GLY A 305 -5.83 5.50 22.09
CA GLY A 305 -6.89 6.25 21.41
C GLY A 305 -8.11 6.53 22.28
N TYR A 306 -8.35 5.75 23.34
CA TYR A 306 -9.39 6.03 24.34
C TYR A 306 -8.94 7.00 25.42
N SER A 307 -7.63 7.05 25.73
CA SER A 307 -7.11 7.79 26.89
C SER A 307 -6.55 9.17 26.55
N ASP A 308 -6.12 9.39 25.30
CA ASP A 308 -5.42 10.62 24.90
C ASP A 308 -5.79 11.05 23.48
N ASN A 309 -6.54 12.15 23.39
CA ASN A 309 -6.95 12.77 22.13
C ASN A 309 -6.05 13.96 21.72
N SER A 310 -4.88 14.11 22.35
CA SER A 310 -3.87 15.09 21.94
C SER A 310 -3.18 14.67 20.62
N PRO A 311 -2.50 15.56 19.91
CA PRO A 311 -1.69 15.19 18.74
C PRO A 311 -0.67 14.10 19.03
N GLN A 312 -0.08 14.10 20.25
CA GLN A 312 0.84 13.05 20.71
C GLN A 312 0.14 11.72 20.95
N GLY A 313 -1.08 11.74 21.47
CA GLY A 313 -1.93 10.56 21.63
C GLY A 313 -2.23 9.92 20.27
N PHE A 314 -2.70 10.70 19.31
CA PHE A 314 -2.92 10.22 17.94
C PHE A 314 -1.63 9.70 17.29
N TRP A 315 -0.50 10.40 17.47
CA TRP A 315 0.79 9.95 16.95
C TRP A 315 1.19 8.59 17.53
N THR A 316 1.12 8.44 18.86
CA THR A 316 1.45 7.20 19.54
C THR A 316 0.53 6.05 19.10
N GLN A 317 -0.78 6.32 19.03
CA GLN A 317 -1.78 5.38 18.56
C GLN A 317 -1.43 4.86 17.14
N LEU A 318 -1.15 5.78 16.21
CA LEU A 318 -0.91 5.41 14.82
C LEU A 318 0.46 4.78 14.59
N VAL A 319 1.48 5.14 15.34
CA VAL A 319 2.78 4.45 15.30
C VAL A 319 2.64 3.02 15.79
N LEU A 320 1.98 2.79 16.92
CA LEU A 320 1.69 1.44 17.43
C LEU A 320 0.85 0.63 16.45
N LEU A 321 -0.12 1.26 15.81
CA LEU A 321 -0.93 0.66 14.76
C LEU A 321 -0.07 0.21 13.56
N GLY A 322 0.85 1.05 13.09
CA GLY A 322 1.76 0.73 12.00
C GLY A 322 2.68 -0.44 12.31
N ILE A 323 3.28 -0.46 13.52
CA ILE A 323 4.13 -1.56 13.99
C ILE A 323 3.31 -2.86 14.09
N GLY A 324 2.11 -2.80 14.67
CA GLY A 324 1.21 -3.94 14.78
C GLY A 324 0.82 -4.51 13.42
N TRP A 325 0.51 -3.64 12.46
CA TRP A 325 0.24 -4.03 11.08
C TRP A 325 1.43 -4.76 10.47
N ASN A 326 2.63 -4.20 10.59
CA ASN A 326 3.85 -4.80 10.06
C ASN A 326 4.05 -6.22 10.59
N PHE A 327 3.96 -6.41 11.90
CA PHE A 327 4.16 -7.71 12.53
C PHE A 327 3.13 -8.74 12.10
N LEU A 328 1.86 -8.39 12.08
CA LEU A 328 0.78 -9.28 11.68
C LEU A 328 0.85 -9.62 10.18
N PHE A 329 1.04 -8.62 9.33
CA PHE A 329 1.05 -8.79 7.89
C PHE A 329 2.27 -9.60 7.41
N ILE A 330 3.46 -9.28 7.91
CA ILE A 330 4.68 -10.01 7.54
C ILE A 330 4.64 -11.43 8.07
N ALA A 331 4.21 -11.64 9.33
CA ALA A 331 4.12 -12.98 9.88
C ALA A 331 3.11 -13.85 9.10
N GLY A 332 1.94 -13.31 8.74
CA GLY A 332 0.96 -14.02 7.92
C GLY A 332 1.49 -14.33 6.52
N THR A 333 2.11 -13.35 5.86
CA THR A 333 2.68 -13.52 4.52
C THR A 333 3.83 -14.55 4.50
N THR A 334 4.69 -14.53 5.52
CA THR A 334 5.83 -15.45 5.64
C THR A 334 5.37 -16.87 5.97
N LEU A 335 4.28 -17.02 6.71
CA LEU A 335 3.69 -18.32 7.05
C LEU A 335 2.98 -18.98 5.86
N LEU A 336 2.50 -18.20 4.90
CA LEU A 336 1.68 -18.68 3.79
C LEU A 336 2.35 -19.77 2.93
N PRO A 337 3.64 -19.67 2.53
CA PRO A 337 4.30 -20.70 1.75
C PRO A 337 4.32 -22.09 2.40
N ASP A 338 4.35 -22.16 3.74
CA ASP A 338 4.39 -23.41 4.50
C ASP A 338 3.02 -24.12 4.56
N THR A 339 1.99 -23.52 3.98
CA THR A 339 0.60 -23.98 4.11
C THR A 339 0.09 -24.78 2.91
N HIS A 340 0.85 -24.81 1.80
CA HIS A 340 0.41 -25.39 0.54
C HIS A 340 1.56 -26.03 -0.21
N HIS A 341 1.26 -26.95 -1.12
CA HIS A 341 2.22 -27.51 -2.07
C HIS A 341 2.55 -26.49 -3.18
N GLU A 342 3.70 -26.66 -3.81
CA GLU A 342 4.21 -25.70 -4.83
C GLU A 342 3.23 -25.51 -6.00
N ASN A 343 2.53 -26.56 -6.42
CA ASN A 343 1.50 -26.53 -7.47
C ASN A 343 0.22 -25.76 -7.07
N GLN A 344 0.04 -25.41 -5.79
CA GLN A 344 -1.08 -24.60 -5.28
C GLN A 344 -0.70 -23.14 -4.97
N ARG A 345 0.57 -22.77 -5.18
CA ARG A 345 1.14 -21.48 -4.76
C ARG A 345 0.34 -20.29 -5.26
N PHE A 346 0.09 -20.21 -6.56
CA PHE A 346 -0.65 -19.07 -7.15
C PHE A 346 -2.07 -18.98 -6.62
N LYS A 347 -2.72 -20.11 -6.42
CA LYS A 347 -4.07 -20.20 -5.89
C LYS A 347 -4.13 -19.75 -4.42
N ALA A 348 -3.18 -20.22 -3.60
CA ALA A 348 -3.08 -19.83 -2.20
C ALA A 348 -2.81 -18.32 -2.07
N GLN A 349 -1.88 -17.79 -2.86
CA GLN A 349 -1.58 -16.35 -2.90
C GLN A 349 -2.78 -15.51 -3.35
N SER A 350 -3.48 -15.93 -4.42
CA SER A 350 -4.68 -15.23 -4.90
C SER A 350 -5.80 -15.20 -3.86
N ILE A 351 -6.03 -16.32 -3.15
CA ILE A 351 -7.02 -16.37 -2.07
C ILE A 351 -6.61 -15.45 -0.93
N ASN A 352 -5.31 -15.48 -0.54
CA ASN A 352 -4.80 -14.63 0.51
C ASN A 352 -4.98 -13.14 0.16
N ASP A 353 -4.50 -12.72 -0.99
CA ASP A 353 -4.56 -11.32 -1.41
C ASP A 353 -6.02 -10.85 -1.58
N PHE A 354 -6.87 -11.67 -2.20
CA PHE A 354 -8.30 -11.37 -2.31
C PHE A 354 -8.95 -11.21 -0.93
N THR A 355 -8.68 -12.14 0.00
CA THR A 355 -9.24 -12.09 1.36
C THR A 355 -8.75 -10.84 2.10
N VAL A 356 -7.43 -10.63 2.13
CA VAL A 356 -6.83 -9.48 2.82
C VAL A 356 -7.41 -8.16 2.32
N PHE A 357 -7.45 -7.96 1.00
CA PHE A 357 -7.94 -6.70 0.42
C PHE A 357 -9.46 -6.57 0.38
N SER A 358 -10.22 -7.68 0.50
CA SER A 358 -11.69 -7.62 0.61
C SER A 358 -12.14 -7.27 2.03
N PHE A 359 -11.32 -7.55 3.03
CA PHE A 359 -11.60 -7.18 4.42
C PHE A 359 -10.94 -5.87 4.84
N GLN A 360 -10.11 -5.25 4.02
CA GLN A 360 -9.54 -3.92 4.22
C GLN A 360 -10.60 -2.83 4.13
#